data_4c556e83472049550dc43e8445dd14a8
#
_entry.id   4c556e83472049550dc43e8445dd14a8
#
_cell.length_a   1.000
_cell.length_b   1.000
_cell.length_c   1.000
_cell.angle_alpha   90.00
_cell.angle_beta   90.00
_cell.angle_gamma   90.00
#
_symmetry.space_group_name_H-M   'P 1'
#
loop_
_entity.id
_entity.type
_entity.pdbx_description
1 polymer ?
#
loop_
_entity_poly.entity_id
_entity_poly.type
_entity_poly.pdbx_seq_one_letter_code
_entity_poly.pdbx_strand_id
1 'polypeptide(L)'
;VFLFNFQRLNNRAFNIFTLILILVWIGADKYFRIGAPSYGWLLLIYVSVLFCGSYFIRLGFFMKSICRADTAEKWMAISFDDGPAGKPTSRIMDILKENQVEAAFFCIGKNIQGNEEQISRMIKEGHIIGNHSFTHHFFFDLFGSGKMLADLNKMSGEVKNLTGLSPRFFRPPYGVTNPNLKRAVFQGGFISIGWTVRSYDTVIKNGDRLLSKILNALKPGTILLLHDTSETTVDILPDLLKGIRDKGYKLMRLDKMIQLNPYD
;
A
#
# COMPACT_ATOMS: atom_id res chain seq x y z
N VAL A 1 26.85 -11.60 17.33
CA VAL A 1 25.38 -11.52 17.36
C VAL A 1 24.91 -11.46 15.92
N PHE A 2 24.45 -12.60 15.37
CA PHE A 2 23.86 -12.69 14.03
C PHE A 2 22.49 -12.02 14.07
N LEU A 3 22.42 -10.75 13.70
CA LEU A 3 21.18 -10.09 13.34
C LEU A 3 20.74 -10.67 12.00
N PHE A 4 19.84 -11.63 12.03
CA PHE A 4 19.13 -12.10 10.84
C PHE A 4 18.46 -10.91 10.17
N ASN A 5 18.97 -10.50 9.03
CA ASN A 5 18.43 -9.41 8.25
C ASN A 5 17.12 -9.90 7.60
N PHE A 6 16.01 -9.77 8.30
CA PHE A 6 14.66 -10.21 7.89
C PHE A 6 14.18 -9.66 6.54
N GLN A 7 14.89 -8.67 5.99
CA GLN A 7 14.60 -8.06 4.68
C GLN A 7 14.91 -8.95 3.48
N ARG A 8 15.53 -10.14 3.67
CA ARG A 8 15.87 -11.05 2.57
C ARG A 8 15.05 -12.33 2.52
N LEU A 9 14.18 -12.59 3.47
CA LEU A 9 13.36 -13.81 3.46
C LEU A 9 12.18 -13.62 2.50
N ASN A 10 12.36 -14.02 1.25
CA ASN A 10 11.25 -14.12 0.32
C ASN A 10 10.57 -15.50 0.42
N ASN A 11 9.32 -15.60 -0.07
CA ASN A 11 8.51 -16.82 0.02
C ASN A 11 9.18 -18.04 -0.60
N ARG A 12 10.01 -17.91 -1.64
CA ARG A 12 10.71 -19.02 -2.28
C ARG A 12 11.79 -19.61 -1.34
N ALA A 13 12.63 -18.74 -0.77
CA ALA A 13 13.67 -19.16 0.18
C ALA A 13 13.04 -19.79 1.44
N PHE A 14 11.94 -19.17 1.94
CA PHE A 14 11.19 -19.68 3.08
C PHE A 14 10.61 -21.07 2.81
N ASN A 15 9.98 -21.31 1.65
CA ASN A 15 9.42 -22.62 1.29
C ASN A 15 10.50 -23.69 1.17
N ILE A 16 11.66 -23.36 0.56
CA ILE A 16 12.80 -24.30 0.48
C ILE A 16 13.31 -24.65 1.87
N PHE A 17 13.50 -23.63 2.74
CA PHE A 17 13.93 -23.86 4.11
C PHE A 17 12.93 -24.72 4.89
N THR A 18 11.63 -24.45 4.76
CA THR A 18 10.57 -25.23 5.42
C THR A 18 10.55 -26.67 4.92
N LEU A 19 10.73 -26.90 3.62
CA LEU A 19 10.82 -28.26 3.07
C LEU A 19 12.01 -29.03 3.67
N ILE A 20 13.19 -28.42 3.73
CA ILE A 20 14.37 -29.01 4.35
C ILE A 20 14.09 -29.31 5.83
N LEU A 21 13.49 -28.37 6.57
CA LEU A 21 13.14 -28.54 7.97
C LEU A 21 12.17 -29.69 8.18
N ILE A 22 11.16 -29.85 7.33
CA ILE A 22 10.21 -30.98 7.39
C ILE A 22 10.93 -32.31 7.16
N LEU A 23 11.83 -32.39 6.18
CA LEU A 23 12.59 -33.60 5.90
C LEU A 23 13.51 -34.02 7.09
N VAL A 24 14.20 -33.04 7.67
CA VAL A 24 15.03 -33.26 8.88
C VAL A 24 14.15 -33.68 10.06
N TRP A 25 12.96 -33.05 10.21
CA TRP A 25 12.03 -33.38 11.29
C TRP A 25 11.48 -34.80 11.17
N ILE A 26 11.13 -35.23 9.96
CA ILE A 26 10.71 -36.64 9.69
C ILE A 26 11.80 -37.61 10.06
N GLY A 27 13.06 -37.31 9.71
CA GLY A 27 14.21 -38.15 10.12
C GLY A 27 14.39 -38.21 11.63
N ALA A 28 14.29 -37.06 12.31
CA ALA A 28 14.39 -36.97 13.76
C ALA A 28 13.24 -37.72 14.47
N ASP A 29 12.00 -37.55 13.97
CA ASP A 29 10.84 -38.27 14.56
C ASP A 29 10.97 -39.77 14.47
N LYS A 30 11.48 -40.27 13.35
CA LYS A 30 11.75 -41.70 13.18
C LYS A 30 12.75 -42.22 14.19
N TYR A 31 13.74 -41.42 14.60
CA TYR A 31 14.78 -41.79 15.55
C TYR A 31 14.35 -41.51 17.01
N PHE A 32 13.81 -40.32 17.29
CA PHE A 32 13.50 -39.87 18.66
C PHE A 32 12.04 -40.07 19.07
N ARG A 33 11.15 -40.51 18.18
CA ARG A 33 9.71 -40.71 18.41
C ARG A 33 9.03 -39.46 18.96
N ILE A 34 9.29 -38.30 18.31
CA ILE A 34 8.80 -36.97 18.74
C ILE A 34 7.26 -36.89 18.74
N GLY A 35 6.63 -37.60 17.81
CA GLY A 35 5.18 -37.77 17.75
C GLY A 35 4.38 -36.72 16.97
N ALA A 36 3.17 -37.08 16.62
CA ALA A 36 2.27 -36.32 15.75
C ALA A 36 1.99 -34.85 16.17
N PRO A 37 1.89 -34.48 17.47
CA PRO A 37 1.64 -33.06 17.84
C PRO A 37 2.70 -32.09 17.34
N SER A 38 3.94 -32.55 17.16
CA SER A 38 5.04 -31.72 16.69
C SER A 38 4.84 -31.21 15.26
N TYR A 39 4.21 -31.97 14.39
CA TYR A 39 3.86 -31.58 13.02
C TYR A 39 2.79 -30.51 13.02
N GLY A 40 1.85 -30.52 13.99
CA GLY A 40 0.87 -29.45 14.19
C GLY A 40 1.53 -28.12 14.49
N TRP A 41 2.57 -28.09 15.32
CA TRP A 41 3.33 -26.86 15.59
C TRP A 41 4.10 -26.36 14.36
N LEU A 42 4.72 -27.25 13.59
CA LEU A 42 5.39 -26.89 12.35
C LEU A 42 4.41 -26.25 11.34
N LEU A 43 3.24 -26.86 11.18
CA LEU A 43 2.18 -26.31 10.33
C LEU A 43 1.70 -24.94 10.82
N LEU A 44 1.48 -24.81 12.13
CA LEU A 44 1.04 -23.52 12.71
C LEU A 44 2.07 -22.41 12.47
N ILE A 45 3.36 -22.69 12.68
CA ILE A 45 4.44 -21.74 12.42
C ILE A 45 4.48 -21.37 10.94
N TYR A 46 4.40 -22.36 10.05
CA TYR A 46 4.39 -22.14 8.60
C TYR A 46 3.26 -21.21 8.17
N VAL A 47 2.02 -21.51 8.58
CA VAL A 47 0.84 -20.71 8.26
C VAL A 47 0.96 -19.29 8.85
N SER A 48 1.47 -19.16 10.08
CA SER A 48 1.68 -17.86 10.73
C SER A 48 2.67 -16.99 9.96
N VAL A 49 3.77 -17.57 9.47
CA VAL A 49 4.75 -16.83 8.65
C VAL A 49 4.15 -16.40 7.31
N LEU A 50 3.39 -17.29 6.64
CA LEU A 50 2.68 -16.93 5.41
C LEU A 50 1.68 -15.80 5.64
N PHE A 51 0.91 -15.87 6.74
CA PHE A 51 -0.03 -14.81 7.11
C PHE A 51 0.68 -13.49 7.37
N CYS A 52 1.73 -13.48 8.18
CA CYS A 52 2.53 -12.28 8.43
C CYS A 52 3.14 -11.72 7.13
N GLY A 53 3.68 -12.61 6.28
CA GLY A 53 4.24 -12.24 4.99
C GLY A 53 3.22 -11.64 4.02
N SER A 54 1.96 -12.06 4.12
CA SER A 54 0.84 -11.53 3.34
C SER A 54 0.37 -10.18 3.87
N TYR A 55 0.18 -10.07 5.18
CA TYR A 55 -0.41 -8.92 5.85
C TYR A 55 0.54 -7.72 5.98
N PHE A 56 1.82 -7.97 6.26
CA PHE A 56 2.80 -6.88 6.41
C PHE A 56 3.49 -6.56 5.08
N ILE A 57 2.88 -5.72 4.26
CA ILE A 57 3.36 -5.30 2.93
C ILE A 57 4.84 -4.87 2.93
N ARG A 58 5.33 -4.27 4.03
CA ARG A 58 6.71 -3.79 4.18
C ARG A 58 7.74 -4.92 4.22
N LEU A 59 7.34 -6.15 4.55
CA LEU A 59 8.25 -7.30 4.53
C LEU A 59 8.67 -7.68 3.10
N GLY A 60 7.87 -7.34 2.08
CA GLY A 60 8.15 -7.70 0.70
C GLY A 60 8.22 -9.22 0.47
N PHE A 61 7.58 -10.02 1.33
CA PHE A 61 7.69 -11.48 1.37
C PHE A 61 7.22 -12.14 0.08
N PHE A 62 6.04 -11.81 -0.40
CA PHE A 62 5.51 -12.28 -1.68
C PHE A 62 5.87 -11.35 -2.83
N MET A 63 5.78 -10.04 -2.62
CA MET A 63 5.96 -9.02 -3.62
C MET A 63 6.60 -7.77 -3.01
N LYS A 64 7.64 -7.24 -3.65
CA LYS A 64 8.22 -5.97 -3.23
C LYS A 64 7.24 -4.84 -3.49
N SER A 65 7.02 -4.01 -2.48
CA SER A 65 6.29 -2.76 -2.57
C SER A 65 7.18 -1.62 -2.10
N ILE A 66 7.11 -0.48 -2.77
CA ILE A 66 7.86 0.72 -2.36
C ILE A 66 7.10 1.34 -1.20
N CYS A 67 7.59 1.12 0.02
CA CYS A 67 6.95 1.62 1.24
C CYS A 67 7.62 2.87 1.80
N ARG A 68 8.78 3.26 1.24
CA ARG A 68 9.59 4.40 1.67
C ARG A 68 10.53 4.79 0.53
N ALA A 69 10.79 6.08 0.35
CA ALA A 69 11.89 6.53 -0.52
C ALA A 69 13.24 6.33 0.19
N ASP A 70 14.25 5.97 -0.60
CA ASP A 70 15.62 5.86 -0.10
C ASP A 70 16.27 7.26 -0.13
N THR A 71 16.12 7.99 0.96
CA THR A 71 16.65 9.35 1.13
C THR A 71 16.94 9.64 2.59
N ALA A 72 18.02 10.39 2.85
CA ALA A 72 18.33 10.96 4.15
C ALA A 72 17.63 12.32 4.38
N GLU A 73 17.17 12.96 3.31
CA GLU A 73 16.46 14.23 3.35
C GLU A 73 15.09 14.08 4.03
N LYS A 74 14.67 15.10 4.75
CA LYS A 74 13.33 15.17 5.35
C LYS A 74 12.24 15.37 4.28
N TRP A 75 12.21 14.49 3.28
CA TRP A 75 11.16 14.45 2.27
C TRP A 75 10.09 13.45 2.65
N MET A 76 8.85 13.75 2.28
CA MET A 76 7.72 12.83 2.43
C MET A 76 6.66 13.07 1.38
N ALA A 77 5.87 12.05 1.08
CA ALA A 77 4.71 12.12 0.21
C ALA A 77 3.43 11.76 0.97
N ILE A 78 2.34 12.45 0.62
CA ILE A 78 1.00 12.13 1.11
C ILE A 78 0.27 11.33 0.03
N SER A 79 -0.45 10.31 0.45
CA SER A 79 -1.32 9.54 -0.42
C SER A 79 -2.65 9.22 0.24
N PHE A 80 -3.68 9.12 -0.60
CA PHE A 80 -5.06 8.82 -0.21
C PHE A 80 -5.53 7.57 -0.94
N ASP A 81 -6.27 6.71 -0.24
CA ASP A 81 -6.89 5.50 -0.78
C ASP A 81 -8.42 5.61 -0.74
N ASP A 82 -9.08 4.73 -1.49
CA ASP A 82 -10.52 4.46 -1.52
C ASP A 82 -11.40 5.46 -2.30
N GLY A 83 -10.87 6.59 -2.73
CA GLY A 83 -11.61 7.56 -3.55
C GLY A 83 -11.83 7.15 -5.02
N PRO A 84 -12.40 8.07 -5.83
CA PRO A 84 -13.02 9.32 -5.41
C PRO A 84 -14.31 9.11 -4.59
N ALA A 85 -14.56 9.96 -3.59
CA ALA A 85 -15.67 9.84 -2.65
C ALA A 85 -16.58 11.08 -2.63
N GLY A 86 -16.67 11.78 -3.74
CA GLY A 86 -17.51 12.97 -3.87
C GLY A 86 -17.03 14.11 -2.97
N LYS A 87 -17.88 14.59 -2.04
CA LYS A 87 -17.60 15.78 -1.23
C LYS A 87 -16.32 15.73 -0.40
N PRO A 88 -15.98 14.66 0.33
CA PRO A 88 -14.73 14.59 1.09
C PRO A 88 -13.49 14.71 0.18
N THR A 89 -13.44 14.00 -0.94
CA THR A 89 -12.33 14.09 -1.90
C THR A 89 -12.17 15.52 -2.44
N SER A 90 -13.29 16.20 -2.78
CA SER A 90 -13.24 17.59 -3.26
C SER A 90 -12.67 18.55 -2.21
N ARG A 91 -13.09 18.43 -0.94
CA ARG A 91 -12.56 19.24 0.17
C ARG A 91 -11.07 19.01 0.40
N ILE A 92 -10.62 17.75 0.31
CA ILE A 92 -9.19 17.40 0.41
C ILE A 92 -8.41 18.09 -0.71
N MET A 93 -8.89 18.03 -1.96
CA MET A 93 -8.24 18.72 -3.09
C MET A 93 -8.20 20.24 -2.89
N ASP A 94 -9.26 20.87 -2.36
CA ASP A 94 -9.28 22.30 -2.04
C ASP A 94 -8.17 22.65 -1.03
N ILE A 95 -8.07 21.89 0.07
CA ILE A 95 -7.05 22.08 1.10
C ILE A 95 -5.63 21.89 0.53
N LEU A 96 -5.42 20.85 -0.29
CA LEU A 96 -4.12 20.59 -0.93
C LEU A 96 -3.72 21.73 -1.86
N LYS A 97 -4.67 22.24 -2.66
CA LYS A 97 -4.46 23.36 -3.58
C LYS A 97 -4.09 24.64 -2.85
N GLU A 98 -4.84 25.01 -1.80
CA GLU A 98 -4.55 26.17 -0.97
C GLU A 98 -3.16 26.10 -0.34
N ASN A 99 -2.71 24.88 -0.01
CA ASN A 99 -1.41 24.62 0.57
C ASN A 99 -0.30 24.32 -0.44
N GLN A 100 -0.58 24.34 -1.75
CA GLN A 100 0.36 24.03 -2.83
C GLN A 100 1.03 22.65 -2.67
N VAL A 101 0.22 21.64 -2.32
CA VAL A 101 0.68 20.26 -2.11
C VAL A 101 0.12 19.33 -3.18
N GLU A 102 1.00 18.63 -3.87
CA GLU A 102 0.64 17.57 -4.79
C GLU A 102 0.66 16.21 -4.05
N ALA A 103 -0.40 15.42 -4.19
CA ALA A 103 -0.56 14.12 -3.53
C ALA A 103 -0.78 12.98 -4.53
N ALA A 104 -0.78 11.74 -4.06
CA ALA A 104 -1.17 10.58 -4.84
C ALA A 104 -2.52 10.03 -4.35
N PHE A 105 -3.47 9.83 -5.26
CA PHE A 105 -4.79 9.25 -5.00
C PHE A 105 -4.85 7.86 -5.62
N PHE A 106 -4.91 6.81 -4.79
CA PHE A 106 -5.13 5.44 -5.23
C PHE A 106 -6.63 5.19 -5.31
N CYS A 107 -7.17 5.38 -6.50
CA CYS A 107 -8.60 5.40 -6.74
C CYS A 107 -9.17 4.00 -6.98
N ILE A 108 -10.38 3.76 -6.48
CA ILE A 108 -11.19 2.58 -6.77
C ILE A 108 -11.97 2.82 -8.07
N GLY A 109 -11.80 1.94 -9.06
CA GLY A 109 -12.39 2.13 -10.39
C GLY A 109 -13.91 2.31 -10.40
N LYS A 110 -14.65 1.51 -9.61
CA LYS A 110 -16.12 1.63 -9.52
C LYS A 110 -16.61 2.97 -8.96
N ASN A 111 -15.75 3.68 -8.22
CA ASN A 111 -16.08 4.98 -7.64
C ASN A 111 -15.87 6.13 -8.64
N ILE A 112 -15.28 5.87 -9.80
CA ILE A 112 -15.05 6.89 -10.84
C ILE A 112 -16.37 7.31 -11.45
N GLN A 113 -17.29 6.37 -11.69
CA GLN A 113 -18.61 6.67 -12.24
C GLN A 113 -19.38 7.64 -11.33
N GLY A 114 -19.76 8.78 -11.88
CA GLY A 114 -20.40 9.89 -11.16
C GLY A 114 -19.44 10.83 -10.44
N ASN A 115 -18.12 10.59 -10.55
CA ASN A 115 -17.05 11.41 -10.00
C ASN A 115 -15.95 11.73 -11.05
N GLU A 116 -16.28 11.70 -12.34
CA GLU A 116 -15.35 11.88 -13.46
C GLU A 116 -14.67 13.25 -13.42
N GLU A 117 -15.40 14.26 -12.95
CA GLU A 117 -14.85 15.61 -12.76
C GLU A 117 -13.71 15.62 -11.74
N GLN A 118 -13.82 14.85 -10.66
CA GLN A 118 -12.77 14.76 -9.65
C GLN A 118 -11.49 14.11 -10.21
N ILE A 119 -11.62 13.09 -11.05
CA ILE A 119 -10.49 12.44 -11.73
C ILE A 119 -9.79 13.45 -12.65
N SER A 120 -10.55 14.20 -13.43
CA SER A 120 -10.02 15.24 -14.32
C SER A 120 -9.35 16.37 -13.52
N ARG A 121 -9.95 16.75 -12.40
CA ARG A 121 -9.44 17.75 -11.47
C ARG A 121 -8.13 17.33 -10.82
N MET A 122 -8.01 16.07 -10.38
CA MET A 122 -6.77 15.52 -9.81
C MET A 122 -5.58 15.72 -10.74
N ILE A 123 -5.75 15.37 -12.03
CA ILE A 123 -4.68 15.55 -13.04
C ILE A 123 -4.38 17.03 -13.26
N LYS A 124 -5.41 17.86 -13.42
CA LYS A 124 -5.25 19.32 -13.67
C LYS A 124 -4.52 20.01 -12.53
N GLU A 125 -4.71 19.58 -11.29
CA GLU A 125 -4.07 20.14 -10.09
C GLU A 125 -2.72 19.47 -9.75
N GLY A 126 -2.20 18.60 -10.64
CA GLY A 126 -0.87 18.01 -10.52
C GLY A 126 -0.79 16.77 -9.63
N HIS A 127 -1.92 16.25 -9.15
CA HIS A 127 -1.94 15.04 -8.35
C HIS A 127 -1.68 13.79 -9.20
N ILE A 128 -1.24 12.72 -8.56
CA ILE A 128 -1.08 11.40 -9.17
C ILE A 128 -2.34 10.58 -8.94
N ILE A 129 -2.83 9.92 -10.00
CA ILE A 129 -3.83 8.87 -9.89
C ILE A 129 -3.11 7.52 -9.91
N GLY A 130 -3.27 6.74 -8.85
CA GLY A 130 -2.83 5.36 -8.75
C GLY A 130 -4.01 4.40 -8.81
N ASN A 131 -3.73 3.15 -9.13
CA ASN A 131 -4.71 2.07 -9.23
C ASN A 131 -4.91 1.42 -7.85
N HIS A 132 -6.18 1.40 -7.35
CA HIS A 132 -6.57 0.69 -6.14
C HIS A 132 -7.59 -0.42 -6.43
N SER A 133 -7.41 -1.13 -7.56
CA SER A 133 -8.35 -2.08 -8.16
C SER A 133 -9.63 -1.42 -8.67
N PHE A 134 -10.40 -2.14 -9.50
CA PHE A 134 -11.69 -1.65 -9.97
C PHE A 134 -12.80 -1.89 -8.94
N THR A 135 -12.87 -3.10 -8.41
CA THR A 135 -13.97 -3.51 -7.54
C THR A 135 -13.72 -3.25 -6.06
N HIS A 136 -12.47 -3.23 -5.60
CA HIS A 136 -12.08 -3.26 -4.19
C HIS A 136 -12.88 -4.32 -3.44
N HIS A 137 -12.95 -5.53 -4.02
CA HIS A 137 -13.78 -6.61 -3.49
C HIS A 137 -13.20 -7.12 -2.17
N PHE A 138 -14.06 -7.45 -1.20
CA PHE A 138 -13.61 -7.94 0.11
C PHE A 138 -12.70 -9.17 0.01
N PHE A 139 -12.96 -10.07 -0.92
CA PHE A 139 -12.14 -11.24 -1.21
C PHE A 139 -11.19 -11.04 -2.40
N PHE A 140 -10.75 -9.81 -2.67
CA PHE A 140 -9.85 -9.52 -3.79
C PHE A 140 -8.57 -10.36 -3.71
N ASP A 141 -8.01 -10.51 -2.54
CA ASP A 141 -6.79 -11.29 -2.26
C ASP A 141 -6.93 -12.81 -2.46
N LEU A 142 -8.16 -13.32 -2.54
CA LEU A 142 -8.43 -14.73 -2.88
C LEU A 142 -8.65 -14.98 -4.37
N PHE A 143 -8.65 -13.94 -5.20
CA PHE A 143 -8.82 -14.11 -6.65
C PHE A 143 -7.58 -14.77 -7.29
N GLY A 144 -7.81 -15.48 -8.41
CA GLY A 144 -6.73 -15.91 -9.28
C GLY A 144 -6.08 -14.72 -9.99
N SER A 145 -4.80 -14.89 -10.39
CA SER A 145 -4.01 -13.81 -11.01
C SER A 145 -4.66 -13.19 -12.25
N GLY A 146 -5.33 -13.98 -13.09
CA GLY A 146 -6.04 -13.47 -14.28
C GLY A 146 -7.21 -12.56 -13.92
N LYS A 147 -8.01 -12.91 -12.89
CA LYS A 147 -9.12 -12.08 -12.42
C LYS A 147 -8.62 -10.79 -11.76
N MET A 148 -7.53 -10.87 -10.97
CA MET A 148 -6.88 -9.69 -10.42
C MET A 148 -6.39 -8.76 -11.53
N LEU A 149 -5.68 -9.29 -12.53
CA LEU A 149 -5.17 -8.50 -13.65
C LEU A 149 -6.30 -7.83 -14.44
N ALA A 150 -7.37 -8.54 -14.73
CA ALA A 150 -8.54 -7.99 -15.41
C ALA A 150 -9.18 -6.83 -14.62
N ASP A 151 -9.29 -6.97 -13.30
CA ASP A 151 -9.81 -5.93 -12.40
C ASP A 151 -8.91 -4.69 -12.39
N LEU A 152 -7.58 -4.87 -12.31
CA LEU A 152 -6.61 -3.77 -12.39
C LEU A 152 -6.64 -3.07 -13.76
N ASN A 153 -6.66 -3.83 -14.85
CA ASN A 153 -6.70 -3.27 -16.20
C ASN A 153 -7.99 -2.49 -16.44
N LYS A 154 -9.12 -2.96 -15.90
CA LYS A 154 -10.39 -2.24 -16.00
C LYS A 154 -10.30 -0.87 -15.34
N MET A 155 -9.74 -0.78 -14.12
CA MET A 155 -9.53 0.50 -13.45
C MET A 155 -8.63 1.43 -14.25
N SER A 156 -7.49 0.92 -14.74
CA SER A 156 -6.57 1.74 -15.55
C SER A 156 -7.22 2.19 -16.86
N GLY A 157 -8.08 1.37 -17.45
CA GLY A 157 -8.87 1.72 -18.65
C GLY A 157 -9.83 2.88 -18.41
N GLU A 158 -10.54 2.89 -17.27
CA GLU A 158 -11.43 4.01 -16.91
C GLU A 158 -10.67 5.34 -16.79
N VAL A 159 -9.52 5.32 -16.09
CA VAL A 159 -8.69 6.52 -15.97
C VAL A 159 -8.14 6.96 -17.33
N LYS A 160 -7.66 6.01 -18.13
CA LYS A 160 -7.13 6.31 -19.47
C LYS A 160 -8.18 6.93 -20.40
N ASN A 161 -9.41 6.45 -20.35
CA ASN A 161 -10.51 6.98 -21.16
C ASN A 161 -10.83 8.44 -20.80
N LEU A 162 -10.70 8.82 -19.52
CA LEU A 162 -11.00 10.17 -19.05
C LEU A 162 -9.84 11.15 -19.20
N THR A 163 -8.61 10.66 -19.07
CA THR A 163 -7.43 11.53 -18.91
C THR A 163 -6.35 11.33 -19.98
N GLY A 164 -6.43 10.26 -20.77
CA GLY A 164 -5.38 9.81 -21.68
C GLY A 164 -4.19 9.14 -20.97
N LEU A 165 -4.15 9.10 -19.63
CA LEU A 165 -3.05 8.57 -18.84
C LEU A 165 -3.38 7.19 -18.27
N SER A 166 -2.45 6.25 -18.34
CA SER A 166 -2.60 4.90 -17.81
C SER A 166 -1.79 4.75 -16.50
N PRO A 167 -2.45 4.59 -15.33
CA PRO A 167 -1.75 4.47 -14.06
C PRO A 167 -0.87 3.23 -13.98
N ARG A 168 0.40 3.42 -13.62
CA ARG A 168 1.34 2.35 -13.29
C ARG A 168 1.48 2.12 -11.79
N PHE A 169 1.31 3.17 -10.98
CA PHE A 169 1.33 2.99 -9.54
C PHE A 169 0.07 2.26 -9.10
N PHE A 170 0.27 1.20 -8.34
CA PHE A 170 -0.78 0.36 -7.81
C PHE A 170 -0.60 0.20 -6.30
N ARG A 171 -1.68 0.24 -5.57
CA ARG A 171 -1.69 -0.12 -4.15
C ARG A 171 -2.66 -1.26 -3.91
N PRO A 172 -2.20 -2.37 -3.27
CA PRO A 172 -3.08 -3.51 -3.05
C PRO A 172 -4.20 -3.17 -2.06
N PRO A 173 -5.45 -3.55 -2.35
CA PRO A 173 -6.55 -3.48 -1.39
C PRO A 173 -6.13 -4.10 -0.05
N TYR A 174 -6.50 -3.43 1.05
CA TYR A 174 -6.15 -3.84 2.43
C TYR A 174 -4.64 -3.93 2.72
N GLY A 175 -3.76 -3.71 1.74
CA GLY A 175 -2.32 -3.92 1.85
C GLY A 175 -1.89 -5.38 1.80
N VAL A 176 -2.78 -6.29 1.46
CA VAL A 176 -2.52 -7.74 1.41
C VAL A 176 -1.79 -8.10 0.13
N THR A 177 -0.73 -8.90 0.26
CA THR A 177 0.06 -9.41 -0.86
C THR A 177 0.11 -10.93 -0.88
N ASN A 178 0.09 -11.52 -2.07
CA ASN A 178 0.18 -12.97 -2.26
C ASN A 178 0.80 -13.31 -3.63
N PRO A 179 1.08 -14.60 -3.92
CA PRO A 179 1.69 -15.02 -5.19
C PRO A 179 0.85 -14.69 -6.43
N ASN A 180 -0.49 -14.73 -6.33
CA ASN A 180 -1.39 -14.42 -7.45
C ASN A 180 -1.34 -12.93 -7.78
N LEU A 181 -1.38 -12.07 -6.74
CA LEU A 181 -1.26 -10.63 -6.90
C LEU A 181 0.10 -10.24 -7.48
N LYS A 182 1.20 -10.85 -6.99
CA LYS A 182 2.52 -10.64 -7.56
C LYS A 182 2.54 -10.90 -9.07
N ARG A 183 1.90 -12.01 -9.50
CA ARG A 183 1.83 -12.39 -10.91
C ARG A 183 1.02 -11.38 -11.72
N ALA A 184 -0.15 -10.96 -11.22
CA ALA A 184 -1.01 -9.97 -11.86
C ALA A 184 -0.29 -8.61 -12.01
N VAL A 185 0.35 -8.12 -10.94
CA VAL A 185 1.10 -6.86 -10.93
C VAL A 185 2.25 -6.88 -11.93
N PHE A 186 3.01 -7.98 -11.97
CA PHE A 186 4.10 -8.16 -12.92
C PHE A 186 3.61 -8.19 -14.37
N GLN A 187 2.57 -8.96 -14.67
CA GLN A 187 2.00 -9.07 -16.01
C GLN A 187 1.38 -7.76 -16.51
N GLY A 188 0.79 -6.97 -15.59
CA GLY A 188 0.20 -5.68 -15.92
C GLY A 188 1.20 -4.52 -15.95
N GLY A 189 2.48 -4.74 -15.68
CA GLY A 189 3.50 -3.67 -15.66
C GLY A 189 3.35 -2.69 -14.48
N PHE A 190 2.56 -3.05 -13.46
CA PHE A 190 2.30 -2.17 -12.33
C PHE A 190 3.47 -2.11 -11.34
N ILE A 191 3.61 -0.97 -10.68
CA ILE A 191 4.57 -0.71 -9.61
C ILE A 191 3.81 -0.66 -8.29
N SER A 192 4.08 -1.62 -7.39
CA SER A 192 3.39 -1.66 -6.10
C SER A 192 3.93 -0.61 -5.14
N ILE A 193 3.04 0.25 -4.65
CA ILE A 193 3.30 1.32 -3.68
C ILE A 193 2.63 0.97 -2.36
N GLY A 194 3.43 0.82 -1.31
CA GLY A 194 2.96 0.69 0.06
C GLY A 194 3.01 2.02 0.82
N TRP A 195 3.25 1.93 2.13
CA TRP A 195 3.34 3.09 3.03
C TRP A 195 4.36 2.87 4.15
N THR A 196 4.91 3.96 4.64
CA THR A 196 5.72 3.98 5.86
C THR A 196 4.83 4.18 7.08
N VAL A 197 3.87 5.11 6.99
CA VAL A 197 2.96 5.46 8.06
C VAL A 197 1.53 5.17 7.61
N ARG A 198 0.84 4.26 8.32
CA ARG A 198 -0.61 4.05 8.22
C ARG A 198 -1.29 4.89 9.28
N SER A 199 -2.13 5.82 8.86
CA SER A 199 -2.83 6.76 9.75
C SER A 199 -3.80 6.07 10.70
N TYR A 200 -4.61 5.13 10.19
CA TYR A 200 -5.81 4.56 10.81
C TYR A 200 -6.93 5.60 10.97
N ASP A 201 -6.99 6.58 10.09
CA ASP A 201 -7.96 7.68 10.04
C ASP A 201 -9.41 7.21 9.86
N THR A 202 -9.62 6.04 9.28
CA THR A 202 -10.94 5.39 9.19
C THR A 202 -11.43 4.84 10.54
N VAL A 203 -10.52 4.62 11.51
CA VAL A 203 -10.80 4.03 12.83
C VAL A 203 -10.68 5.08 13.93
N ILE A 204 -9.62 5.88 13.93
CA ILE A 204 -9.36 6.92 14.93
C ILE A 204 -10.20 8.15 14.60
N LYS A 205 -11.23 8.40 15.40
CA LYS A 205 -12.14 9.55 15.20
C LYS A 205 -11.71 10.81 15.95
N ASN A 206 -10.82 10.70 16.93
CA ASN A 206 -10.25 11.85 17.63
C ASN A 206 -9.12 12.46 16.78
N GLY A 207 -9.34 13.67 16.27
CA GLY A 207 -8.42 14.38 15.38
C GLY A 207 -7.06 14.67 16.02
N ASP A 208 -7.01 15.14 17.26
CA ASP A 208 -5.76 15.46 17.96
C ASP A 208 -4.88 14.22 18.16
N ARG A 209 -5.53 13.10 18.55
CA ARG A 209 -4.84 11.81 18.68
C ARG A 209 -4.30 11.32 17.34
N LEU A 210 -5.10 11.46 16.28
CA LEU A 210 -4.70 11.06 14.92
C LEU A 210 -3.52 11.91 14.43
N LEU A 211 -3.62 13.22 14.56
CA LEU A 211 -2.59 14.19 14.21
C LEU A 211 -1.26 13.89 14.93
N SER A 212 -1.32 13.79 16.27
CA SER A 212 -0.15 13.49 17.10
C SER A 212 0.50 12.16 16.71
N LYS A 213 -0.31 11.10 16.48
CA LYS A 213 0.18 9.80 16.04
C LYS A 213 0.93 9.89 14.71
N ILE A 214 0.37 10.58 13.71
CA ILE A 214 1.00 10.72 12.40
C ILE A 214 2.30 11.51 12.53
N LEU A 215 2.26 12.68 13.14
CA LEU A 215 3.43 13.56 13.28
C LEU A 215 4.60 12.94 14.03
N ASN A 216 4.32 12.05 15.02
CA ASN A 216 5.36 11.34 15.77
C ASN A 216 5.95 10.14 15.02
N ALA A 217 5.25 9.64 13.99
CA ALA A 217 5.71 8.51 13.20
C ALA A 217 6.55 8.90 11.95
N LEU A 218 6.67 10.19 11.65
CA LEU A 218 7.36 10.68 10.46
C LEU A 218 8.86 10.35 10.49
N LYS A 219 9.37 9.96 9.31
CA LYS A 219 10.79 9.68 9.06
C LYS A 219 11.14 10.17 7.66
N PRO A 220 12.42 10.49 7.34
CA PRO A 220 12.84 10.77 5.98
C PRO A 220 12.34 9.71 4.99
N GLY A 221 11.84 10.13 3.84
CA GLY A 221 11.31 9.24 2.81
C GLY A 221 9.91 8.65 3.09
N THR A 222 9.19 9.15 4.10
CA THR A 222 7.85 8.65 4.46
C THR A 222 6.86 8.75 3.30
N ILE A 223 6.16 7.66 3.04
CA ILE A 223 4.90 7.62 2.29
C ILE A 223 3.78 7.50 3.34
N LEU A 224 2.96 8.54 3.48
CA LEU A 224 1.84 8.58 4.41
C LEU A 224 0.57 8.08 3.72
N LEU A 225 -0.11 7.10 4.32
CA LEU A 225 -1.40 6.61 3.90
C LEU A 225 -2.51 7.25 4.72
N LEU A 226 -3.41 7.91 4.02
CA LEU A 226 -4.70 8.44 4.48
C LEU A 226 -5.82 7.88 3.59
N HIS A 227 -7.08 8.20 3.92
CA HIS A 227 -8.25 7.85 3.09
C HIS A 227 -9.05 9.12 2.80
N ASP A 228 -9.37 9.35 1.53
CA ASP A 228 -10.17 10.52 1.10
C ASP A 228 -11.68 10.29 1.27
N THR A 229 -12.05 9.17 1.86
CA THR A 229 -13.40 8.85 2.34
C THR A 229 -13.63 9.24 3.80
N SER A 230 -12.59 9.70 4.52
CA SER A 230 -12.64 9.97 5.96
C SER A 230 -12.83 11.46 6.26
N GLU A 231 -13.94 11.83 6.89
CA GLU A 231 -14.16 13.22 7.38
C GLU A 231 -13.08 13.63 8.40
N THR A 232 -12.64 12.71 9.28
CA THR A 232 -11.55 12.99 10.22
C THR A 232 -10.27 13.41 9.49
N THR A 233 -9.99 12.81 8.33
CA THR A 233 -8.86 13.22 7.48
C THR A 233 -9.04 14.62 6.95
N VAL A 234 -10.23 14.96 6.43
CA VAL A 234 -10.55 16.31 5.95
C VAL A 234 -10.31 17.34 7.04
N ASP A 235 -10.82 17.06 8.25
CA ASP A 235 -10.78 18.02 9.36
C ASP A 235 -9.35 18.27 9.87
N ILE A 236 -8.49 17.24 9.92
CA ILE A 236 -7.12 17.41 10.43
C ILE A 236 -6.11 17.83 9.36
N LEU A 237 -6.46 17.76 8.07
CA LEU A 237 -5.48 17.93 6.98
C LEU A 237 -4.75 19.27 7.03
N PRO A 238 -5.41 20.43 7.29
CA PRO A 238 -4.71 21.73 7.40
C PRO A 238 -3.63 21.71 8.49
N ASP A 239 -3.97 21.24 9.69
CA ASP A 239 -3.04 21.17 10.83
C ASP A 239 -1.96 20.11 10.60
N LEU A 240 -2.27 19.02 9.91
CA LEU A 240 -1.30 18.01 9.53
C LEU A 240 -0.26 18.58 8.56
N LEU A 241 -0.67 19.32 7.53
CA LEU A 241 0.25 19.96 6.58
C LEU A 241 1.15 20.97 7.27
N LYS A 242 0.58 21.79 8.17
CA LYS A 242 1.35 22.72 9.00
C LYS A 242 2.34 21.98 9.90
N GLY A 243 1.89 20.99 10.68
CA GLY A 243 2.75 20.24 11.59
C GLY A 243 3.89 19.47 10.89
N ILE A 244 3.66 18.99 9.66
CA ILE A 244 4.69 18.39 8.81
C ILE A 244 5.79 19.42 8.50
N ARG A 245 5.41 20.64 8.08
CA ARG A 245 6.34 21.74 7.79
C ARG A 245 7.09 22.21 9.04
N ASP A 246 6.39 22.37 10.16
CA ASP A 246 6.97 22.77 11.44
C ASP A 246 8.05 21.80 11.94
N LYS A 247 7.91 20.51 11.61
CA LYS A 247 8.94 19.48 11.84
C LYS A 247 10.09 19.50 10.81
N GLY A 248 10.06 20.43 9.87
CA GLY A 248 11.07 20.60 8.82
C GLY A 248 10.98 19.59 7.67
N TYR A 249 9.84 18.90 7.49
CA TYR A 249 9.65 18.02 6.34
C TYR A 249 9.19 18.80 5.10
N LYS A 250 9.75 18.44 3.96
CA LYS A 250 9.30 18.90 2.65
C LYS A 250 8.31 17.90 2.06
N LEU A 251 7.11 18.39 1.73
CA LEU A 251 6.12 17.62 0.99
C LEU A 251 6.53 17.54 -0.48
N MET A 252 6.67 16.34 -0.98
CA MET A 252 7.08 16.04 -2.36
C MET A 252 6.01 15.21 -3.04
N ARG A 253 5.79 15.43 -4.33
CA ARG A 253 4.98 14.52 -5.14
C ARG A 253 5.64 13.14 -5.16
N LEU A 254 4.85 12.08 -5.01
CA LEU A 254 5.35 10.71 -4.77
C LEU A 254 6.34 10.26 -5.85
N ASP A 255 6.03 10.46 -7.13
CA ASP A 255 6.87 10.06 -8.27
C ASP A 255 8.24 10.74 -8.26
N LYS A 256 8.27 12.03 -7.89
CA LYS A 256 9.51 12.80 -7.75
C LYS A 256 10.35 12.31 -6.59
N MET A 257 9.69 11.96 -5.47
CA MET A 257 10.39 11.46 -4.28
C MET A 257 11.01 10.07 -4.53
N ILE A 258 10.32 9.18 -5.25
CA ILE A 258 10.81 7.82 -5.54
C ILE A 258 11.49 7.67 -6.91
N GLN A 259 11.53 8.75 -7.72
CA GLN A 259 12.15 8.81 -9.05
C GLN A 259 11.62 7.76 -10.05
N LEU A 260 10.30 7.59 -10.09
CA LEU A 260 9.62 6.65 -10.99
C LEU A 260 8.47 7.33 -11.72
N ASN A 261 8.21 6.94 -12.97
CA ASN A 261 7.07 7.45 -13.73
C ASN A 261 5.76 6.79 -13.25
N PRO A 262 4.74 7.57 -12.85
CA PRO A 262 3.46 7.05 -12.37
C PRO A 262 2.52 6.59 -13.49
N TYR A 263 2.84 6.88 -14.74
CA TYR A 263 2.01 6.59 -15.93
C TYR A 263 2.83 5.91 -17.03
N ASP A 264 2.14 5.17 -17.93
CA ASP A 264 2.69 4.65 -19.19
C ASP A 264 2.78 5.74 -20.24
#